data_d1d61b67a9824d11109ec26caaff6707
#
_entry.id   d1d61b67a9824d11109ec26caaff6707
#
_cell.length_a   1.000
_cell.length_b   1.000
_cell.length_c   1.000
_cell.angle_alpha   90.00
_cell.angle_beta   90.00
_cell.angle_gamma   90.00
#
_symmetry.space_group_name_H-M   'P 1'
#
loop_
_entity.id
_entity.type
_entity.pdbx_description
1 polymer ?
#
loop_
_entity_poly.entity_id
_entity_poly.type
_entity_poly.pdbx_seq_one_letter_code
_entity_poly.pdbx_strand_id
1 'polypeptide(L)' 'MKIVDKAVRKMYRFNCPNCGSRLEAECQELVDIGGKVSKFFCPVCRKDRFIDWSALRKRTVYEGDIKPE' A
#
# COMPACT_ATOMS: atom_id res chain seq x y z
N MET A 1 -20.64 22.44 1.85
CA MET A 1 -19.93 21.14 1.71
C MET A 1 -19.90 20.44 3.07
N LYS A 2 -20.23 19.17 3.08
CA LYS A 2 -20.30 18.40 4.32
C LYS A 2 -19.29 17.26 4.28
N ILE A 3 -18.52 17.11 5.37
CA ILE A 3 -17.58 15.97 5.51
C ILE A 3 -18.39 14.79 6.05
N VAL A 4 -18.45 13.72 5.28
CA VAL A 4 -19.12 12.48 5.68
C VAL A 4 -18.12 11.60 6.46
N ASP A 5 -16.97 11.34 5.87
CA ASP A 5 -15.88 10.60 6.50
C ASP A 5 -14.57 11.27 6.17
N LYS A 6 -13.72 11.45 7.18
CA LYS A 6 -12.41 12.04 7.00
C LYS A 6 -11.40 10.95 6.61
N ALA A 7 -10.63 11.20 5.56
CA ALA A 7 -9.56 10.29 5.15
C ALA A 7 -8.45 10.31 6.20
N VAL A 8 -8.12 9.13 6.74
CA VAL A 8 -7.12 8.97 7.79
C VAL A 8 -5.77 8.59 7.21
N ARG A 9 -5.75 7.63 6.30
CA ARG A 9 -4.52 7.18 5.65
C ARG A 9 -4.81 6.60 4.29
N LYS A 10 -3.78 6.57 3.45
CA LYS A 10 -3.84 5.94 2.14
C LYS A 10 -2.97 4.69 2.17
N MET A 11 -3.55 3.58 1.72
CA MET A 11 -2.88 2.29 1.68
C MET A 11 -2.80 1.79 0.24
N TYR A 12 -1.83 0.94 -0.02
CA TYR A 12 -1.69 0.26 -1.30
C TYR A 12 -1.77 -1.23 -1.07
N ARG A 13 -2.53 -1.92 -1.91
CA ARG A 13 -2.64 -3.38 -1.91
C ARG A 13 -1.98 -3.93 -3.15
N PHE A 14 -1.22 -4.98 -2.97
CA PHE A 14 -0.50 -5.63 -4.06
C PHE A 14 -0.08 -7.03 -3.66
N ASN A 15 0.31 -7.81 -4.65
CA ASN A 15 0.87 -9.13 -4.41
C ASN A 15 2.38 -9.07 -4.65
N CYS A 16 3.14 -9.72 -3.79
CA CYS A 16 4.58 -9.84 -3.99
C CYS A 16 4.84 -10.60 -5.30
N PRO A 17 5.63 -10.05 -6.24
CA PRO A 17 5.89 -10.72 -7.51
C PRO A 17 6.73 -11.98 -7.37
N ASN A 18 7.36 -12.18 -6.23
CA ASN A 18 8.20 -13.36 -6.00
C ASN A 18 7.44 -14.48 -5.28
N CYS A 19 6.85 -14.20 -4.14
CA CYS A 19 6.15 -15.23 -3.34
C CYS A 19 4.65 -15.26 -3.54
N GLY A 20 4.07 -14.23 -4.19
CA GLY A 20 2.63 -14.16 -4.44
C GLY A 20 1.78 -13.81 -3.22
N SER A 21 2.40 -13.49 -2.10
CA SER A 21 1.68 -13.12 -0.90
C SER A 21 0.94 -11.81 -1.06
N ARG A 22 -0.24 -11.70 -0.49
CA ARG A 22 -0.98 -10.44 -0.49
C ARG A 22 -0.40 -9.53 0.57
N LEU A 23 -0.01 -8.33 0.14
CA LEU A 23 0.61 -7.35 1.01
C LEU A 23 -0.18 -6.05 0.98
N GLU A 24 -0.09 -5.31 2.08
CA GLU A 24 -0.67 -3.98 2.19
C GLU A 24 0.38 -3.08 2.83
N ALA A 25 0.61 -1.92 2.22
CA ALA A 25 1.64 -1.00 2.68
C ALA A 25 1.14 0.44 2.61
N GLU A 26 1.62 1.28 3.51
CA GLU A 26 1.36 2.70 3.44
C GLU A 26 2.25 3.34 2.37
N CYS A 27 1.81 4.51 1.88
CA CYS A 27 2.56 5.25 0.87
C CYS A 27 4.03 5.48 1.25
N GLN A 28 4.28 5.73 2.53
CA GLN A 28 5.63 5.97 3.03
C GLN A 28 6.52 4.72 3.08
N GLU A 29 5.92 3.53 3.06
CA GLU A 29 6.67 2.28 3.03
C GLU A 29 7.11 1.90 1.62
N LEU A 30 6.56 2.58 0.62
CA LEU A 30 6.90 2.38 -0.78
C LEU A 30 7.85 3.49 -1.22
N VAL A 31 8.98 3.12 -1.77
CA VAL A 31 9.99 4.08 -2.23
C VAL A 31 9.95 4.16 -3.75
N ASP A 32 9.74 5.36 -4.29
CA ASP A 32 9.78 5.59 -5.73
C ASP A 32 11.25 5.64 -6.16
N ILE A 33 11.65 4.67 -6.98
CA ILE A 33 13.02 4.58 -7.48
C ILE A 33 13.15 5.07 -8.92
N GLY A 34 12.08 5.64 -9.50
CA GLY A 34 12.04 6.08 -10.89
C GLY A 34 11.52 4.99 -11.82
N GLY A 35 11.28 5.37 -13.09
CA GLY A 35 10.78 4.43 -14.10
C GLY A 35 9.42 3.82 -13.78
N LYS A 36 8.59 4.52 -12.99
CA LYS A 36 7.27 4.06 -12.56
C LYS A 36 7.33 2.75 -11.74
N VAL A 37 8.43 2.53 -11.05
CA VAL A 37 8.66 1.37 -10.19
C VAL A 37 8.82 1.81 -8.76
N SER A 38 8.24 1.06 -7.83
CA SER A 38 8.42 1.27 -6.41
C SER A 38 9.20 0.13 -5.79
N LYS A 39 9.94 0.44 -4.73
CA LYS A 39 10.67 -0.52 -3.92
C LYS A 39 9.89 -0.75 -2.63
N PHE A 40 9.76 -1.99 -2.22
CA PHE A 40 9.14 -2.33 -0.95
C PHE A 40 9.86 -3.51 -0.30
N PHE A 41 9.71 -3.64 1.01
CA PHE A 41 10.24 -4.77 1.75
C PHE A 41 9.16 -5.83 1.92
N CYS A 42 9.38 -7.02 1.37
CA CYS A 42 8.45 -8.13 1.53
C CYS A 42 8.77 -8.88 2.83
N PRO A 43 7.85 -8.89 3.81
CA PRO A 43 8.10 -9.56 5.08
C PRO A 43 8.13 -11.10 4.96
N VAL A 44 7.49 -11.62 3.92
CA VAL A 44 7.48 -13.07 3.66
C VAL A 44 8.81 -13.52 3.06
N CYS A 45 9.29 -12.79 2.03
CA CYS A 45 10.57 -13.05 1.41
C CYS A 45 11.74 -12.57 2.26
N ARG A 46 11.50 -11.60 3.14
CA ARG A 46 12.50 -10.89 3.94
C ARG A 46 13.57 -10.23 3.09
N LYS A 47 13.15 -9.69 1.94
CA LYS A 47 14.02 -8.99 1.01
C LYS A 47 13.28 -7.83 0.37
N ASP A 48 14.05 -6.84 -0.10
CA ASP A 48 13.50 -5.76 -0.89
C ASP A 48 13.07 -6.30 -2.25
N ARG A 49 11.89 -5.89 -2.69
CA ARG A 49 11.34 -6.25 -3.99
C ARG A 49 10.90 -4.99 -4.72
N PHE A 50 10.70 -5.13 -6.01
CA PHE A 50 10.27 -4.02 -6.87
C PHE A 50 8.94 -4.36 -7.51
N ILE A 51 8.07 -3.37 -7.63
CA ILE A 51 6.77 -3.55 -8.26
C ILE A 51 6.39 -2.26 -8.99
N ASP A 52 5.74 -2.40 -10.14
CA ASP A 52 5.25 -1.25 -10.89
C ASP A 52 4.13 -0.55 -10.13
N TRP A 53 4.14 0.79 -10.16
CA TRP A 53 3.08 1.58 -9.54
C TRP A 53 1.69 1.23 -10.08
N SER A 54 1.61 0.85 -11.35
CA SER A 54 0.35 0.47 -11.99
C SER A 54 -0.24 -0.83 -11.42
N ALA A 55 0.60 -1.67 -10.81
CA ALA A 55 0.17 -2.92 -10.18
C ALA A 55 -0.35 -2.71 -8.76
N LEU A 56 -0.13 -1.52 -8.20
CA LEU A 56 -0.58 -1.18 -6.86
C LEU A 56 -2.02 -0.70 -6.90
N ARG A 57 -2.85 -1.21 -6.00
CA ARG A 57 -4.23 -0.77 -5.85
C ARG A 57 -4.34 0.17 -4.65
N LYS A 58 -4.76 1.39 -4.92
CA LYS A 58 -4.95 2.38 -3.87
C LYS A 58 -6.21 2.08 -3.06
N ARG A 59 -6.06 2.21 -1.76
CA ARG A 59 -7.19 2.16 -0.84
C ARG A 59 -7.07 3.32 0.13
N THR A 60 -8.16 4.06 0.30
CA THR A 60 -8.22 5.12 1.29
C THR A 60 -8.94 4.58 2.52
N VAL A 61 -8.30 4.72 3.68
CA VAL A 61 -8.92 4.37 4.96
C VAL A 61 -9.56 5.62 5.53
N TYR A 62 -10.85 5.55 5.81
CA TYR A 62 -11.61 6.66 6.38
C TYR A 62 -11.77 6.45 7.88
N GLU A 63 -12.05 7.53 8.58
CA GLU A 63 -12.26 7.49 10.02
C GLU A 63 -13.38 6.53 10.41
N GLY A 64 -14.44 6.46 9.60
CA GLY A 64 -15.56 5.56 9.84
C GLY A 64 -15.23 4.08 9.68
N ASP A 65 -14.11 3.76 8.98
CA ASP A 65 -13.65 2.39 8.79
C ASP A 65 -12.87 1.85 9.98
N ILE A 66 -12.46 2.74 10.87
CA ILE A 66 -11.71 2.38 12.06
C ILE A 66 -12.71 2.00 13.15
N LYS A 67 -12.76 0.72 13.46
CA LYS A 67 -13.67 0.22 14.49
C LYS A 67 -12.94 0.19 15.83
N PRO A 68 -13.53 0.78 16.88
CA PRO A 68 -12.96 0.64 18.21
C PRO A 68 -13.11 -0.82 18.66
N GLU A 69 -12.06 -1.33 19.23
CA GLU A 69 -12.08 -2.67 19.79
C GLU A 69 -12.83 -2.71 21.13
#